data_fdd93c170a5797813e96675db399fd6b
#
_entry.id   fdd93c170a5797813e96675db399fd6b
#
_cell.length_a   1.000
_cell.length_b   1.000
_cell.length_c   1.000
_cell.angle_alpha   90.00
_cell.angle_beta   90.00
_cell.angle_gamma   90.00
#
_symmetry.space_group_name_H-M   'P 1'
#
loop_
_entity.id
_entity.type
_entity.pdbx_description
1 polymer ?
#
loop_
_entity_poly.entity_id
_entity_poly.type
_entity_poly.pdbx_seq_one_letter_code
_entity_poly.pdbx_strand_id
1 'polypeptide(L)'
;RADWLYGRFEMSAQLPAGKGLWPAFWMLPSEEKYGGWAASGEIDIMEFKGHEPEQVHGTLHYGAPWPKNIYKGKPYRLPKGDFTDGFHVFALEWERDAFRWFVDGVQVQEQKEWSSAGGPFPAPFDQKYFLVLNLAVGGGFGGPVGSDTRFPAQFQVDYVRVLQR
;
A
#
# COMPACT_ATOMS: atom_id res chain seq x y z
N ARG A 1 17.85 6.43 -6.72
CA ARG A 1 16.61 5.83 -6.21
C ARG A 1 16.85 4.36 -5.94
N ALA A 2 16.53 3.89 -4.73
CA ALA A 2 16.66 2.48 -4.37
C ALA A 2 15.43 1.70 -4.87
N ASP A 3 15.66 0.48 -5.32
CA ASP A 3 14.63 -0.46 -5.74
C ASP A 3 14.97 -1.89 -5.31
N TRP A 4 13.96 -2.71 -5.14
CA TRP A 4 14.11 -4.06 -4.61
C TRP A 4 13.23 -5.06 -5.36
N LEU A 5 13.72 -6.28 -5.48
CA LEU A 5 12.94 -7.45 -5.88
C LEU A 5 12.85 -8.35 -4.66
N TYR A 6 11.63 -8.53 -4.14
CA TYR A 6 11.31 -9.29 -2.93
C TYR A 6 11.90 -8.70 -1.64
N GLY A 7 11.46 -9.19 -0.50
CA GLY A 7 11.90 -8.76 0.82
C GLY A 7 10.77 -8.44 1.78
N ARG A 8 11.13 -7.94 2.96
CA ARG A 8 10.20 -7.36 3.93
C ARG A 8 10.36 -5.85 3.94
N PHE A 9 9.25 -5.16 3.73
CA PHE A 9 9.12 -3.70 3.71
C PHE A 9 8.29 -3.29 4.91
N GLU A 10 8.80 -2.40 5.74
CA GLU A 10 8.18 -2.05 7.01
C GLU A 10 8.27 -0.55 7.26
N MET A 11 7.20 0.04 7.76
CA MET A 11 7.10 1.42 8.16
C MET A 11 6.44 1.52 9.54
N SER A 12 7.01 2.32 10.44
CA SER A 12 6.35 2.77 11.66
C SER A 12 5.82 4.17 11.46
N ALA A 13 4.51 4.37 11.60
CA ALA A 13 3.87 5.65 11.33
C ALA A 13 2.62 5.88 12.17
N GLN A 14 2.32 7.17 12.43
CA GLN A 14 1.05 7.67 12.94
C GLN A 14 0.29 8.36 11.81
N LEU A 15 -0.97 7.98 11.62
CA LEU A 15 -1.79 8.44 10.50
C LEU A 15 -2.65 9.65 10.89
N PRO A 16 -2.92 10.60 9.97
CA PRO A 16 -3.72 11.79 10.25
C PRO A 16 -5.22 11.50 10.18
N ALA A 17 -5.99 12.00 11.16
CA ALA A 17 -7.44 12.03 11.09
C ALA A 17 -7.94 13.18 10.20
N GLY A 18 -9.03 12.96 9.47
CA GLY A 18 -9.74 13.98 8.70
C GLY A 18 -10.20 13.48 7.33
N LYS A 19 -11.45 13.77 6.99
CA LYS A 19 -12.03 13.39 5.70
C LYS A 19 -11.27 14.01 4.54
N GLY A 20 -10.95 13.20 3.54
CA GLY A 20 -10.15 13.62 2.39
C GLY A 20 -8.64 13.51 2.59
N LEU A 21 -8.14 13.10 3.78
CA LEU A 21 -6.74 12.76 3.97
C LEU A 21 -6.50 11.30 3.61
N TRP A 22 -5.51 11.08 2.76
CA TRP A 22 -5.17 9.76 2.21
C TRP A 22 -3.66 9.55 2.24
N PRO A 23 -3.11 9.17 3.41
CA PRO A 23 -1.73 8.72 3.48
C PRO A 23 -1.59 7.32 2.88
N ALA A 24 -0.46 7.08 2.21
CA ALA A 24 -0.14 5.80 1.63
C ALA A 24 1.36 5.46 1.74
N PHE A 25 1.62 4.16 1.92
CA PHE A 25 2.91 3.52 1.85
C PHE A 25 2.80 2.37 0.85
N TRP A 26 3.44 2.51 -0.31
CA TRP A 26 3.18 1.68 -1.48
C TRP A 26 4.39 1.57 -2.39
N MET A 27 4.30 0.82 -3.46
CA MET A 27 5.41 0.58 -4.38
C MET A 27 4.95 0.61 -5.84
N LEU A 28 5.80 1.17 -6.69
CA LEU A 28 5.68 1.10 -8.14
C LEU A 28 6.89 0.39 -8.76
N PRO A 29 6.70 -0.25 -9.93
CA PRO A 29 7.79 -0.89 -10.64
C PRO A 29 8.82 0.14 -11.11
N SER A 30 10.10 -0.24 -11.09
CA SER A 30 11.19 0.61 -11.59
C SER A 30 11.15 0.76 -13.10
N GLU A 31 10.58 -0.25 -13.80
CA GLU A 31 10.39 -0.30 -15.25
C GLU A 31 8.97 -0.75 -15.58
N GLU A 32 8.41 -0.27 -16.67
CA GLU A 32 7.10 -0.70 -17.17
C GLU A 32 7.24 -1.94 -18.07
N LYS A 33 7.90 -3.00 -17.56
CA LYS A 33 8.25 -4.23 -18.29
C LYS A 33 7.04 -4.90 -18.98
N TYR A 34 5.86 -4.78 -18.39
CA TYR A 34 4.63 -5.43 -18.86
C TYR A 34 3.60 -4.44 -19.42
N GLY A 35 4.00 -3.18 -19.60
CA GLY A 35 3.15 -2.10 -20.08
C GLY A 35 2.82 -1.08 -18.99
N GLY A 36 2.06 -0.05 -19.37
CA GLY A 36 1.66 1.02 -18.45
C GLY A 36 0.80 0.54 -17.30
N TRP A 37 0.54 1.43 -16.36
CA TRP A 37 -0.23 1.13 -15.14
C TRP A 37 -1.61 0.50 -15.47
N ALA A 38 -2.07 -0.58 -14.83
CA ALA A 38 -1.40 -1.37 -13.80
C ALA A 38 -0.83 -2.70 -14.35
N ALA A 39 -0.53 -2.77 -15.68
CA ALA A 39 0.00 -3.99 -16.30
C ALA A 39 1.37 -4.38 -15.72
N SER A 40 2.18 -3.40 -15.35
CA SER A 40 3.46 -3.62 -14.68
C SER A 40 3.35 -3.68 -13.15
N GLY A 41 2.13 -3.63 -12.62
CA GLY A 41 1.83 -3.83 -11.20
C GLY A 41 1.93 -2.57 -10.33
N GLU A 42 1.27 -2.63 -9.17
CA GLU A 42 1.37 -1.72 -8.03
C GLU A 42 1.13 -2.51 -6.75
N ILE A 43 1.86 -2.19 -5.70
CA ILE A 43 1.80 -2.89 -4.41
C ILE A 43 1.51 -1.87 -3.32
N ASP A 44 0.29 -1.88 -2.78
CA ASP A 44 -0.08 -1.01 -1.67
C ASP A 44 0.11 -1.76 -0.35
N ILE A 45 1.13 -1.34 0.40
CA ILE A 45 1.44 -1.90 1.71
C ILE A 45 0.45 -1.38 2.74
N MET A 46 0.16 -0.09 2.70
CA MET A 46 -0.83 0.57 3.53
C MET A 46 -1.44 1.75 2.78
N GLU A 47 -2.75 1.77 2.69
CA GLU A 47 -3.56 2.94 2.34
C GLU A 47 -4.57 3.22 3.44
N PHE A 48 -4.81 4.48 3.73
CA PHE A 48 -5.70 4.91 4.79
C PHE A 48 -6.61 6.05 4.35
N LYS A 49 -7.84 6.03 4.88
CA LYS A 49 -8.80 7.12 4.72
C LYS A 49 -8.99 7.81 6.07
N GLY A 50 -8.64 9.07 6.18
CA GLY A 50 -8.69 9.80 7.43
C GLY A 50 -10.08 9.92 8.09
N HIS A 51 -11.15 9.50 7.41
CA HIS A 51 -12.51 9.41 7.95
C HIS A 51 -12.95 7.98 8.31
N GLU A 52 -12.07 7.00 8.15
CA GLU A 52 -12.24 5.61 8.60
C GLU A 52 -11.05 5.25 9.51
N PRO A 53 -10.90 5.92 10.69
CA PRO A 53 -9.63 5.94 11.44
C PRO A 53 -9.21 4.58 11.99
N GLU A 54 -10.13 3.63 12.11
CA GLU A 54 -9.86 2.28 12.57
C GLU A 54 -9.47 1.29 11.46
N GLN A 55 -9.40 1.73 10.17
CA GLN A 55 -9.26 0.83 9.04
C GLN A 55 -8.13 1.22 8.08
N VAL A 56 -7.31 0.23 7.69
CA VAL A 56 -6.30 0.35 6.62
C VAL A 56 -6.53 -0.69 5.54
N HIS A 57 -5.95 -0.46 4.36
CA HIS A 57 -6.09 -1.32 3.20
C HIS A 57 -4.71 -1.74 2.69
N GLY A 58 -4.58 -3.01 2.30
CA GLY A 58 -3.46 -3.52 1.52
C GLY A 58 -3.99 -4.07 0.20
N THR A 59 -3.38 -3.68 -0.92
CA THR A 59 -3.91 -3.97 -2.26
C THR A 59 -2.78 -4.35 -3.23
N LEU A 60 -3.09 -5.19 -4.21
CA LEU A 60 -2.30 -5.37 -5.42
C LEU A 60 -3.11 -4.89 -6.62
N HIS A 61 -2.50 -4.10 -7.50
CA HIS A 61 -3.04 -3.75 -8.81
C HIS A 61 -2.20 -4.43 -9.89
N TYR A 62 -2.87 -5.14 -10.83
CA TYR A 62 -2.19 -5.96 -11.82
C TYR A 62 -3.07 -6.30 -13.03
N GLY A 63 -2.63 -7.22 -13.87
CA GLY A 63 -3.38 -7.79 -14.99
C GLY A 63 -3.08 -7.12 -16.30
N ALA A 64 -3.85 -6.11 -16.67
CA ALA A 64 -3.74 -5.36 -17.92
C ALA A 64 -3.61 -3.85 -17.65
N PRO A 65 -3.27 -3.04 -18.66
CA PRO A 65 -3.34 -1.58 -18.54
C PRO A 65 -4.76 -1.11 -18.19
N TRP A 66 -4.83 0.00 -17.42
CA TRP A 66 -6.12 0.66 -17.15
C TRP A 66 -6.88 0.95 -18.46
N PRO A 67 -8.21 0.79 -18.52
CA PRO A 67 -9.14 0.44 -17.44
C PRO A 67 -9.45 -1.06 -17.30
N LYS A 68 -8.62 -1.94 -17.87
CA LYS A 68 -8.82 -3.41 -17.83
C LYS A 68 -8.00 -4.10 -16.74
N ASN A 69 -7.44 -3.31 -15.82
CA ASN A 69 -6.69 -3.82 -14.68
C ASN A 69 -7.59 -4.51 -13.65
N ILE A 70 -6.96 -5.39 -12.89
CA ILE A 70 -7.54 -6.05 -11.72
C ILE A 70 -6.93 -5.40 -10.49
N TYR A 71 -7.71 -5.24 -9.43
CA TYR A 71 -7.19 -4.97 -8.10
C TYR A 71 -7.73 -6.00 -7.12
N LYS A 72 -6.89 -6.42 -6.18
CA LYS A 72 -7.25 -7.37 -5.14
C LYS A 72 -6.68 -6.90 -3.83
N GLY A 73 -7.55 -6.59 -2.90
CA GLY A 73 -7.18 -6.07 -1.58
C GLY A 73 -8.21 -6.45 -0.53
N LYS A 74 -7.84 -6.24 0.73
CA LYS A 74 -8.69 -6.49 1.87
C LYS A 74 -8.48 -5.40 2.91
N PRO A 75 -9.58 -4.77 3.41
CA PRO A 75 -9.47 -3.89 4.56
C PRO A 75 -9.15 -4.69 5.82
N TYR A 76 -8.34 -4.09 6.69
CA TYR A 76 -8.12 -4.55 8.05
C TYR A 76 -8.57 -3.47 9.03
N ARG A 77 -9.39 -3.87 10.00
CA ARG A 77 -9.89 -3.00 11.07
C ARG A 77 -9.25 -3.39 12.39
N LEU A 78 -8.72 -2.39 13.12
CA LEU A 78 -8.22 -2.61 14.47
C LEU A 78 -9.34 -3.12 15.38
N PRO A 79 -9.07 -4.11 16.23
CA PRO A 79 -10.04 -4.60 17.22
C PRO A 79 -10.40 -3.55 18.28
N LYS A 80 -9.50 -2.59 18.54
CA LYS A 80 -9.66 -1.53 19.55
C LYS A 80 -8.76 -0.34 19.19
N GLY A 81 -9.24 0.88 19.42
CA GLY A 81 -8.52 2.11 19.08
C GLY A 81 -8.56 2.42 17.59
N ASP A 82 -7.69 3.27 17.15
CA ASP A 82 -7.56 3.65 15.74
C ASP A 82 -6.10 3.99 15.39
N PHE A 83 -5.82 4.14 14.11
CA PHE A 83 -4.48 4.40 13.57
C PHE A 83 -3.99 5.85 13.75
N THR A 84 -4.81 6.71 14.36
CA THR A 84 -4.46 8.12 14.63
C THR A 84 -3.97 8.34 16.06
N ASP A 85 -4.23 7.38 16.96
CA ASP A 85 -3.90 7.48 18.40
C ASP A 85 -2.40 7.32 18.71
N GLY A 86 -1.63 6.75 17.78
CA GLY A 86 -0.20 6.51 17.99
C GLY A 86 0.51 5.93 16.78
N PHE A 87 1.75 5.52 16.96
CA PHE A 87 2.52 4.84 15.94
C PHE A 87 2.12 3.37 15.82
N HIS A 88 1.87 2.94 14.60
CA HIS A 88 1.61 1.57 14.21
C HIS A 88 2.64 1.09 13.21
N VAL A 89 2.89 -0.21 13.17
CA VAL A 89 3.84 -0.82 12.25
C VAL A 89 3.09 -1.50 11.12
N PHE A 90 3.27 -1.02 9.90
CA PHE A 90 2.74 -1.59 8.67
C PHE A 90 3.84 -2.30 7.94
N ALA A 91 3.64 -3.57 7.57
CA ALA A 91 4.66 -4.32 6.88
C ALA A 91 4.09 -5.24 5.79
N LEU A 92 4.93 -5.48 4.78
CA LEU A 92 4.71 -6.44 3.70
C LEU A 92 5.88 -7.40 3.63
N GLU A 93 5.61 -8.68 3.60
CA GLU A 93 6.54 -9.71 3.11
C GLU A 93 6.15 -10.05 1.67
N TRP A 94 7.06 -9.79 0.76
CA TRP A 94 6.92 -10.08 -0.65
C TRP A 94 7.94 -11.13 -1.07
N GLU A 95 7.44 -12.27 -1.49
CA GLU A 95 8.18 -13.41 -2.03
C GLU A 95 7.73 -13.69 -3.47
N ARG A 96 8.41 -14.60 -4.16
CA ARG A 96 8.10 -14.94 -5.55
C ARG A 96 6.65 -15.41 -5.77
N ASP A 97 6.08 -16.06 -4.79
CA ASP A 97 4.78 -16.74 -4.88
C ASP A 97 3.79 -16.33 -3.78
N ALA A 98 4.13 -15.31 -2.98
CA ALA A 98 3.28 -14.85 -1.91
C ALA A 98 3.51 -13.38 -1.52
N PHE A 99 2.43 -12.72 -1.16
CA PHE A 99 2.41 -11.45 -0.44
C PHE A 99 1.71 -11.65 0.89
N ARG A 100 2.30 -11.15 1.98
CA ARG A 100 1.71 -11.18 3.33
C ARG A 100 1.79 -9.79 3.94
N TRP A 101 0.63 -9.27 4.35
CA TRP A 101 0.52 -7.97 5.02
C TRP A 101 0.45 -8.16 6.52
N PHE A 102 1.10 -7.27 7.25
CA PHE A 102 1.14 -7.28 8.71
C PHE A 102 0.81 -5.89 9.25
N VAL A 103 0.06 -5.86 10.35
CA VAL A 103 -0.17 -4.67 11.17
C VAL A 103 0.23 -5.04 12.61
N ASP A 104 1.14 -4.27 13.21
CA ASP A 104 1.68 -4.48 14.55
C ASP A 104 2.14 -5.92 14.80
N GLY A 105 2.78 -6.52 13.80
CA GLY A 105 3.29 -7.88 13.83
C GLY A 105 2.25 -8.98 13.59
N VAL A 106 0.97 -8.64 13.49
CA VAL A 106 -0.11 -9.60 13.18
C VAL A 106 -0.30 -9.69 11.67
N GLN A 107 -0.26 -10.91 11.11
CA GLN A 107 -0.59 -11.12 9.70
C GLN A 107 -2.10 -10.91 9.48
N VAL A 108 -2.44 -9.94 8.63
CA VAL A 108 -3.82 -9.52 8.38
C VAL A 108 -4.36 -9.96 7.02
N GLN A 109 -3.44 -10.22 6.07
CA GLN A 109 -3.80 -10.65 4.71
C GLN A 109 -2.69 -11.51 4.10
N GLU A 110 -3.07 -12.42 3.21
CA GLU A 110 -2.17 -13.16 2.31
C GLU A 110 -2.77 -13.22 0.91
N GLN A 111 -1.91 -13.08 -0.12
CA GLN A 111 -2.26 -13.33 -1.52
C GLN A 111 -1.18 -14.18 -2.18
N LYS A 112 -1.62 -15.23 -2.91
CA LYS A 112 -0.76 -16.18 -3.64
C LYS A 112 -1.16 -16.31 -5.12
N GLU A 113 -2.22 -15.61 -5.51
CA GLU A 113 -2.77 -15.70 -6.85
C GLU A 113 -2.89 -14.32 -7.46
N TRP A 114 -2.25 -14.13 -8.60
CA TRP A 114 -2.36 -12.96 -9.47
C TRP A 114 -2.04 -13.38 -10.90
N SER A 115 -2.28 -12.49 -11.85
CA SER A 115 -2.06 -12.73 -13.26
C SER A 115 -1.52 -11.49 -13.97
N SER A 116 -0.98 -11.69 -15.14
CA SER A 116 -0.53 -10.60 -16.02
C SER A 116 -0.95 -10.90 -17.46
N ALA A 117 -1.39 -9.88 -18.17
CA ALA A 117 -1.58 -9.95 -19.60
C ALA A 117 -0.25 -9.94 -20.38
N GLY A 118 0.83 -9.50 -19.74
CA GLY A 118 2.14 -9.31 -20.35
C GLY A 118 3.14 -10.45 -20.14
N GLY A 119 2.83 -11.41 -19.24
CA GLY A 119 3.76 -12.50 -18.96
C GLY A 119 3.19 -13.61 -18.06
N PRO A 120 3.90 -14.74 -17.96
CA PRO A 120 3.49 -15.84 -17.08
C PRO A 120 3.73 -15.48 -15.61
N PHE A 121 3.07 -16.20 -14.70
CA PHE A 121 3.34 -16.11 -13.26
C PHE A 121 4.86 -16.27 -12.95
N PRO A 122 5.44 -15.43 -12.10
CA PRO A 122 4.82 -14.47 -11.20
C PRO A 122 4.72 -13.02 -11.72
N ALA A 123 4.71 -12.80 -13.05
CA ALA A 123 4.46 -11.46 -13.60
C ALA A 123 3.15 -10.88 -13.06
N PRO A 124 3.09 -9.55 -12.82
CA PRO A 124 4.11 -8.53 -13.06
C PRO A 124 5.08 -8.34 -11.89
N PHE A 125 4.94 -9.10 -10.80
CA PHE A 125 5.69 -8.93 -9.55
C PHE A 125 7.03 -9.71 -9.53
N ASP A 126 7.69 -9.86 -10.67
CA ASP A 126 9.00 -10.48 -10.88
C ASP A 126 10.05 -9.47 -11.37
N GLN A 127 9.85 -8.21 -11.03
CA GLN A 127 10.74 -7.09 -11.34
C GLN A 127 10.94 -6.21 -10.11
N LYS A 128 11.89 -5.29 -10.18
CA LYS A 128 12.18 -4.38 -9.06
C LYS A 128 11.12 -3.30 -8.92
N TYR A 129 10.80 -2.99 -7.66
CA TYR A 129 9.90 -1.92 -7.27
C TYR A 129 10.59 -0.95 -6.31
N PHE A 130 10.19 0.31 -6.36
CA PHE A 130 10.62 1.35 -5.43
C PHE A 130 9.48 1.79 -4.52
N LEU A 131 9.83 2.23 -3.32
CA LEU A 131 8.89 2.73 -2.34
C LEU A 131 8.43 4.16 -2.65
N VAL A 132 7.16 4.40 -2.38
CA VAL A 132 6.52 5.72 -2.41
C VAL A 132 5.79 5.93 -1.07
N LEU A 133 5.98 7.12 -0.49
CA LEU A 133 5.23 7.59 0.65
C LEU A 133 4.62 8.94 0.29
N ASN A 134 3.33 9.10 0.55
CA ASN A 134 2.65 10.36 0.32
C ASN A 134 1.47 10.56 1.28
N LEU A 135 1.06 11.81 1.43
CA LEU A 135 -0.22 12.21 1.99
C LEU A 135 -1.00 12.93 0.89
N ALA A 136 -1.91 12.22 0.23
CA ALA A 136 -2.82 12.83 -0.72
C ALA A 136 -3.95 13.57 0.00
N VAL A 137 -4.46 14.62 -0.63
CA VAL A 137 -5.58 15.41 -0.15
C VAL A 137 -6.68 15.39 -1.19
N GLY A 138 -7.84 14.85 -0.83
CA GLY A 138 -8.93 14.59 -1.78
C GLY A 138 -8.71 13.30 -2.59
N GLY A 139 -9.28 13.24 -3.79
CA GLY A 139 -9.14 12.12 -4.72
C GLY A 139 -10.22 11.05 -4.57
N GLY A 140 -10.17 10.04 -5.45
CA GLY A 140 -11.21 9.02 -5.53
C GLY A 140 -11.33 8.15 -4.27
N PHE A 141 -10.20 7.74 -3.71
CA PHE A 141 -10.16 6.88 -2.52
C PHE A 141 -10.36 7.68 -1.22
N GLY A 142 -9.64 8.82 -1.06
CA GLY A 142 -9.75 9.67 0.12
C GLY A 142 -11.07 10.42 0.24
N GLY A 143 -11.78 10.60 -0.89
CA GLY A 143 -13.00 11.39 -0.97
C GLY A 143 -12.74 12.90 -0.91
N PRO A 144 -13.81 13.71 -0.93
CA PRO A 144 -13.68 15.16 -0.80
C PRO A 144 -13.21 15.54 0.62
N VAL A 145 -12.47 16.64 0.71
CA VAL A 145 -12.05 17.21 2.00
C VAL A 145 -13.28 17.63 2.80
N GLY A 146 -13.36 17.19 4.05
CA GLY A 146 -14.44 17.56 4.96
C GLY A 146 -14.27 18.96 5.55
N SER A 147 -15.36 19.59 5.94
CA SER A 147 -15.33 20.91 6.61
C SER A 147 -14.67 20.88 8.00
N ASP A 148 -14.57 19.70 8.58
CA ASP A 148 -13.95 19.41 9.88
C ASP A 148 -12.48 19.02 9.77
N THR A 149 -11.96 18.77 8.56
CA THR A 149 -10.55 18.45 8.32
C THR A 149 -9.68 19.64 8.68
N ARG A 150 -8.67 19.41 9.51
CA ARG A 150 -7.77 20.45 10.01
C ARG A 150 -6.43 20.42 9.27
N PHE A 151 -5.89 21.62 9.01
CA PHE A 151 -4.58 21.83 8.43
C PHE A 151 -3.74 22.76 9.34
N PRO A 152 -2.40 22.54 9.39
CA PRO A 152 -1.65 21.52 8.68
C PRO A 152 -1.95 20.12 9.19
N ALA A 153 -2.09 19.13 8.27
CA ALA A 153 -2.18 17.72 8.59
C ALA A 153 -0.81 17.05 8.43
N GLN A 154 -0.52 16.06 9.26
CA GLN A 154 0.78 15.41 9.29
C GLN A 154 0.63 13.89 9.20
N PHE A 155 1.32 13.29 8.25
CA PHE A 155 1.63 11.86 8.22
C PHE A 155 3.02 11.70 8.84
N GLN A 156 3.06 11.21 10.08
CA GLN A 156 4.31 11.11 10.84
C GLN A 156 4.93 9.73 10.65
N VAL A 157 6.16 9.69 10.16
CA VAL A 157 6.91 8.45 9.93
C VAL A 157 8.13 8.43 10.84
N ASP A 158 8.21 7.43 11.71
CA ASP A 158 9.35 7.21 12.59
C ASP A 158 10.51 6.55 11.82
N TYR A 159 10.21 5.44 11.13
CA TYR A 159 11.19 4.78 10.26
C TYR A 159 10.54 4.08 9.07
N VAL A 160 11.35 3.87 8.04
CA VAL A 160 11.12 2.90 6.97
C VAL A 160 12.30 1.93 6.93
N ARG A 161 12.03 0.64 6.85
CA ARG A 161 13.03 -0.42 6.88
C ARG A 161 12.77 -1.43 5.77
N VAL A 162 13.83 -1.82 5.07
CA VAL A 162 13.80 -2.88 4.06
C VAL A 162 14.76 -3.97 4.47
N LEU A 163 14.27 -5.20 4.53
CA LEU A 163 15.03 -6.40 4.86
C LEU A 163 14.98 -7.33 3.66
N GLN A 164 16.15 -7.65 3.11
CA GLN A 164 16.32 -8.65 2.03
C GLN A 164 17.05 -9.88 2.59
N ARG A 165 16.69 -11.05 2.08
CA ARG A 165 17.38 -12.32 2.37
C ARG A 165 18.47 -12.58 1.35
#